data_78ac0c9bba6f55c72fc48835a87f693d
#
_entry.id   78ac0c9bba6f55c72fc48835a87f693d
#
_cell.length_a   1.000
_cell.length_b   1.000
_cell.length_c   1.000
_cell.angle_alpha   90.00
_cell.angle_beta   90.00
_cell.angle_gamma   90.00
#
_symmetry.space_group_name_H-M   'P 1'
#
loop_
_entity.id
_entity.type
_entity.pdbx_description
1 polymer ?
#
loop_
_entity_poly.entity_id
_entity_poly.type
_entity_poly.pdbx_seq_one_letter_code
_entity_poly.pdbx_strand_id
1 'polypeptide(L)'
;MLKVYKKKRNCIHDYLHKVTRAVVNYCKANDIHTVIIGDITNIRRNKNLGKVTNQKLHGLPYAKIYGMLEYKLAMHGITLAKQTEEYSSQCSPHAPQVTKEYAKKCNRTNRGLYKDRLSVYNADAVGAYNIMRKYFAGCGKEKKISVTGLVRWGYLALRGTSKKKLLCSML
;
A
#
# COMPACT_ATOMS: atom_id res chain seq x y z
N MET A 1 -4.43 33.27 -14.14
CA MET A 1 -4.46 31.77 -14.14
C MET A 1 -3.15 31.12 -13.70
N LEU A 2 -2.01 31.46 -14.27
CA LEU A 2 -0.70 30.85 -13.96
C LEU A 2 -0.31 30.88 -12.46
N LYS A 3 -0.57 31.96 -11.74
CA LYS A 3 -0.27 32.09 -10.30
C LYS A 3 -1.02 31.05 -9.43
N VAL A 4 -2.29 30.77 -9.74
CA VAL A 4 -3.11 29.79 -9.00
C VAL A 4 -2.58 28.36 -9.20
N TYR A 5 -2.23 27.99 -10.43
CA TYR A 5 -1.65 26.68 -10.72
C TYR A 5 -0.28 26.49 -10.04
N LYS A 6 0.56 27.53 -10.02
CA LYS A 6 1.84 27.51 -9.31
C LYS A 6 1.65 27.33 -7.81
N LYS A 7 0.72 28.05 -7.19
CA LYS A 7 0.38 27.92 -5.77
C LYS A 7 -0.11 26.50 -5.45
N LYS A 8 -1.07 25.97 -6.23
CA LYS A 8 -1.57 24.60 -6.07
C LYS A 8 -0.45 23.56 -6.16
N ARG A 9 0.43 23.67 -7.16
CA ARG A 9 1.57 22.76 -7.33
C ARG A 9 2.52 22.79 -6.14
N ASN A 10 2.83 23.97 -5.62
CA ASN A 10 3.71 24.15 -4.47
C ASN A 10 3.08 23.57 -3.19
N CYS A 11 1.77 23.81 -2.95
CA CYS A 11 1.07 23.22 -1.82
C CYS A 11 1.07 21.68 -1.87
N ILE A 12 0.82 21.09 -3.05
CA ILE A 12 0.88 19.62 -3.22
C ILE A 12 2.30 19.13 -2.94
N HIS A 13 3.32 19.79 -3.46
CA HIS A 13 4.71 19.41 -3.27
C HIS A 13 5.11 19.44 -1.79
N ASP A 14 4.80 20.52 -1.07
CA ASP A 14 5.03 20.64 0.37
C ASP A 14 4.32 19.53 1.16
N TYR A 15 3.04 19.29 0.83
CA TYR A 15 2.28 18.22 1.47
C TYR A 15 2.92 16.84 1.26
N LEU A 16 3.36 16.53 0.04
CA LEU A 16 4.04 15.26 -0.26
C LEU A 16 5.35 15.13 0.50
N HIS A 17 6.12 16.21 0.65
CA HIS A 17 7.33 16.21 1.45
C HIS A 17 7.05 15.90 2.93
N LYS A 18 5.97 16.48 3.49
CA LYS A 18 5.54 16.23 4.88
C LYS A 18 5.11 14.79 5.09
N VAL A 19 4.24 14.27 4.21
CA VAL A 19 3.75 12.88 4.30
C VAL A 19 4.91 11.88 4.17
N THR A 20 5.75 12.02 3.15
CA THR A 20 6.88 11.10 2.96
C THR A 20 7.89 11.19 4.10
N ARG A 21 8.10 12.37 4.70
CA ARG A 21 8.93 12.52 5.91
C ARG A 21 8.31 11.81 7.12
N ALA A 22 6.99 11.92 7.30
CA ALA A 22 6.30 11.23 8.39
C ALA A 22 6.46 9.70 8.27
N VAL A 23 6.34 9.15 7.06
CA VAL A 23 6.59 7.71 6.81
C VAL A 23 8.01 7.33 7.20
N VAL A 24 9.02 8.08 6.77
CA VAL A 24 10.43 7.80 7.11
C VAL A 24 10.66 7.85 8.61
N ASN A 25 10.12 8.87 9.28
CA ASN A 25 10.27 9.02 10.74
C ASN A 25 9.60 7.84 11.47
N TYR A 26 8.43 7.40 11.01
CA TYR A 26 7.75 6.22 11.54
C TYR A 26 8.60 4.96 11.35
N CYS A 27 9.18 4.77 10.18
CA CYS A 27 10.05 3.62 9.89
C CYS A 27 11.27 3.61 10.83
N LYS A 28 11.91 4.77 11.05
CA LYS A 28 13.04 4.91 11.96
C LYS A 28 12.65 4.59 13.41
N ALA A 29 11.56 5.17 13.89
CA ALA A 29 11.09 4.97 15.26
C ALA A 29 10.72 3.50 15.57
N ASN A 30 10.38 2.71 14.54
CA ASN A 30 9.96 1.32 14.68
C ASN A 30 10.99 0.31 14.15
N ASP A 31 12.21 0.71 13.79
CA ASP A 31 13.26 -0.12 13.17
C ASP A 31 12.77 -0.90 11.95
N ILE A 32 12.04 -0.24 11.05
CA ILE A 32 11.54 -0.82 9.83
C ILE A 32 12.64 -0.72 8.76
N HIS A 33 13.05 -1.84 8.19
CA HIS A 33 14.13 -1.91 7.20
C HIS A 33 13.63 -2.04 5.76
N THR A 34 12.35 -2.40 5.56
CA THR A 34 11.78 -2.53 4.23
C THR A 34 10.35 -2.01 4.24
N VAL A 35 10.06 -1.14 3.29
CA VAL A 35 8.71 -0.63 3.01
C VAL A 35 8.23 -1.26 1.72
N ILE A 36 7.04 -1.89 1.74
CA ILE A 36 6.43 -2.49 0.56
C ILE A 36 5.24 -1.63 0.18
N ILE A 37 5.20 -1.18 -1.07
CA ILE A 37 4.11 -0.38 -1.61
C ILE A 37 3.48 -1.05 -2.83
N GLY A 38 2.19 -0.82 -3.03
CA GLY A 38 1.49 -1.28 -4.22
C GLY A 38 2.02 -0.60 -5.49
N ASP A 39 2.21 -1.37 -6.54
CA ASP A 39 2.57 -0.83 -7.85
C ASP A 39 1.31 -0.46 -8.64
N ILE A 40 1.03 0.83 -8.71
CA ILE A 40 -0.10 1.40 -9.45
C ILE A 40 0.31 1.97 -10.82
N THR A 41 1.53 1.75 -11.28
CA THR A 41 2.01 2.33 -12.55
C THR A 41 1.14 1.89 -13.73
N ASN A 42 0.58 0.69 -13.69
CA ASN A 42 -0.29 0.13 -14.73
C ASN A 42 -1.80 0.21 -14.41
N ILE A 43 -2.22 0.92 -13.36
CA ILE A 43 -3.63 0.97 -12.92
C ILE A 43 -4.58 1.47 -14.01
N ARG A 44 -4.04 2.24 -14.97
CA ARG A 44 -4.78 2.84 -16.09
C ARG A 44 -4.75 2.01 -17.38
N ARG A 45 -3.89 1.01 -17.49
CA ARG A 45 -3.79 0.19 -18.71
C ARG A 45 -5.09 -0.60 -18.91
N ASN A 46 -5.71 -0.42 -20.06
CA ASN A 46 -6.94 -1.10 -20.48
C ASN A 46 -8.18 -0.87 -19.57
N LYS A 47 -8.23 0.23 -18.83
CA LYS A 47 -9.41 0.59 -18.01
C LYS A 47 -9.93 1.96 -18.42
N ASN A 48 -11.14 1.99 -18.95
CA ASN A 48 -11.88 3.23 -19.17
C ASN A 48 -12.87 3.43 -18.00
N LEU A 49 -12.49 4.28 -17.05
CA LEU A 49 -13.29 4.60 -15.87
C LEU A 49 -14.17 5.85 -16.08
N GLY A 50 -14.29 6.29 -17.33
CA GLY A 50 -14.97 7.53 -17.69
C GLY A 50 -14.07 8.77 -17.59
N LYS A 51 -14.41 9.81 -18.36
CA LYS A 51 -13.59 11.02 -18.57
C LYS A 51 -13.19 11.71 -17.27
N VAL A 52 -14.14 11.92 -16.34
CA VAL A 52 -13.90 12.62 -15.07
C VAL A 52 -12.99 11.83 -14.14
N THR A 53 -13.22 10.53 -14.01
CA THR A 53 -12.40 9.65 -13.15
C THR A 53 -10.98 9.50 -13.69
N ASN A 54 -10.85 9.34 -15.01
CA ASN A 54 -9.55 9.27 -15.66
C ASN A 54 -8.76 10.58 -15.45
N GLN A 55 -9.40 11.75 -15.57
CA GLN A 55 -8.77 13.04 -15.35
C GLN A 55 -8.30 13.20 -13.89
N LYS A 56 -9.09 12.77 -12.90
CA LYS A 56 -8.70 12.76 -11.49
C LYS A 56 -7.50 11.87 -11.24
N LEU A 57 -7.48 10.66 -11.80
CA LEU A 57 -6.36 9.72 -11.68
C LEU A 57 -5.08 10.25 -12.34
N HIS A 58 -5.20 10.96 -13.47
CA HIS A 58 -4.06 11.65 -14.09
C HIS A 58 -3.47 12.77 -13.23
N GLY A 59 -4.31 13.42 -12.41
CA GLY A 59 -3.89 14.49 -11.51
C GLY A 59 -3.15 14.01 -10.25
N LEU A 60 -3.18 12.71 -9.94
CA LEU A 60 -2.55 12.19 -8.73
C LEU A 60 -1.03 12.03 -8.92
N PRO A 61 -0.21 12.62 -8.04
CA PRO A 61 1.24 12.67 -8.22
C PRO A 61 1.97 11.40 -7.76
N TYR A 62 1.49 10.20 -8.13
CA TYR A 62 2.04 8.92 -7.68
C TYR A 62 3.55 8.77 -7.93
N ALA A 63 4.01 9.11 -9.15
CA ALA A 63 5.43 9.04 -9.47
C ALA A 63 6.29 9.90 -8.54
N LYS A 64 5.78 11.08 -8.14
CA LYS A 64 6.47 11.96 -7.18
C LYS A 64 6.53 11.35 -5.79
N ILE A 65 5.43 10.74 -5.33
CA ILE A 65 5.39 10.04 -4.03
C ILE A 65 6.41 8.92 -4.01
N TYR A 66 6.43 8.07 -5.04
CA TYR A 66 7.41 6.99 -5.14
C TYR A 66 8.85 7.50 -5.13
N GLY A 67 9.18 8.47 -5.99
CA GLY A 67 10.52 9.04 -6.02
C GLY A 67 10.92 9.68 -4.69
N MET A 68 10.00 10.41 -4.02
CA MET A 68 10.27 11.01 -2.72
C MET A 68 10.47 9.97 -1.61
N LEU A 69 9.72 8.89 -1.61
CA LEU A 69 9.90 7.78 -0.66
C LEU A 69 11.21 7.06 -0.94
N GLU A 70 11.51 6.75 -2.19
CA GLU A 70 12.69 6.01 -2.60
C GLU A 70 13.97 6.68 -2.11
N TYR A 71 14.21 7.94 -2.46
CA TYR A 71 15.44 8.60 -2.03
C TYR A 71 15.49 8.84 -0.53
N LYS A 72 14.36 9.23 0.10
CA LYS A 72 14.33 9.50 1.55
C LYS A 72 14.54 8.23 2.39
N LEU A 73 13.98 7.10 1.98
CA LEU A 73 14.18 5.82 2.65
C LEU A 73 15.61 5.32 2.45
N ALA A 74 16.14 5.44 1.23
CA ALA A 74 17.52 5.07 0.91
C ALA A 74 18.55 5.82 1.76
N MET A 75 18.33 7.11 2.03
CA MET A 75 19.18 7.92 2.94
C MET A 75 19.29 7.33 4.36
N HIS A 76 18.37 6.48 4.76
CA HIS A 76 18.34 5.83 6.08
C HIS A 76 18.55 4.31 6.00
N GLY A 77 19.03 3.80 4.86
CA GLY A 77 19.27 2.37 4.66
C GLY A 77 18.00 1.52 4.62
N ILE A 78 16.84 2.14 4.37
CA ILE A 78 15.53 1.46 4.30
C ILE A 78 15.22 1.16 2.84
N THR A 79 14.93 -0.10 2.53
CA THR A 79 14.60 -0.56 1.18
C THR A 79 13.13 -0.27 0.84
N LEU A 80 12.87 0.30 -0.34
CA LEU A 80 11.53 0.42 -0.91
C LEU A 80 11.31 -0.66 -1.95
N ALA A 81 10.30 -1.51 -1.74
CA ALA A 81 9.91 -2.57 -2.68
C ALA A 81 8.54 -2.27 -3.29
N LYS A 82 8.39 -2.45 -4.61
CA LYS A 82 7.11 -2.34 -5.32
C LYS A 82 6.53 -3.73 -5.55
N GLN A 83 5.24 -3.91 -5.32
CA GLN A 83 4.54 -5.16 -5.50
C GLN A 83 3.21 -4.94 -6.22
N THR A 84 2.83 -5.82 -7.14
CA THR A 84 1.56 -5.75 -7.86
C THR A 84 0.36 -5.86 -6.91
N GLU A 85 -0.66 -5.01 -7.12
CA GLU A 85 -1.86 -4.95 -6.27
C GLU A 85 -2.98 -5.92 -6.71
N GLU A 86 -2.80 -6.63 -7.83
CA GLU A 86 -3.83 -7.50 -8.37
C GLU A 86 -4.38 -8.47 -7.33
N TYR A 87 -5.72 -8.51 -7.22
CA TYR A 87 -6.49 -9.35 -6.29
C TYR A 87 -6.25 -9.11 -4.80
N SER A 88 -5.34 -8.22 -4.40
CA SER A 88 -5.00 -7.98 -3.00
C SER A 88 -6.18 -7.57 -2.14
N SER A 89 -7.07 -6.72 -2.66
CA SER A 89 -8.27 -6.25 -1.94
C SER A 89 -9.47 -7.21 -2.01
N GLN A 90 -9.36 -8.32 -2.73
CA GLN A 90 -10.46 -9.26 -2.96
C GLN A 90 -10.21 -10.64 -2.32
N CYS A 91 -8.95 -10.98 -2.06
CA CYS A 91 -8.60 -12.24 -1.40
C CYS A 91 -8.75 -12.13 0.11
N SER A 92 -9.22 -13.24 0.73
CA SER A 92 -9.23 -13.35 2.17
C SER A 92 -7.79 -13.32 2.73
N PRO A 93 -7.56 -12.67 3.89
CA PRO A 93 -6.27 -12.75 4.58
C PRO A 93 -5.91 -14.19 4.99
N HIS A 94 -6.89 -15.08 5.08
CA HIS A 94 -6.71 -16.51 5.42
C HIS A 94 -6.58 -17.42 4.19
N ALA A 95 -6.76 -16.89 2.97
CA ALA A 95 -6.57 -17.69 1.75
C ALA A 95 -5.12 -18.20 1.65
N PRO A 96 -4.86 -19.38 1.09
CA PRO A 96 -3.49 -19.89 0.98
C PRO A 96 -2.60 -18.98 0.11
N GLN A 97 -3.15 -18.42 -0.96
CA GLN A 97 -2.44 -17.54 -1.89
C GLN A 97 -3.30 -16.34 -2.30
N VAL A 98 -2.64 -15.29 -2.83
CA VAL A 98 -3.30 -14.08 -3.35
C VAL A 98 -3.35 -14.17 -4.87
N THR A 99 -4.33 -14.93 -5.39
CA THR A 99 -4.52 -15.17 -6.82
C THR A 99 -5.98 -14.90 -7.23
N LYS A 100 -6.26 -14.90 -8.54
CA LYS A 100 -7.60 -14.75 -9.08
C LYS A 100 -8.57 -15.82 -8.57
N GLU A 101 -8.08 -17.02 -8.33
CA GLU A 101 -8.82 -18.17 -7.86
C GLU A 101 -9.46 -17.94 -6.48
N TYR A 102 -8.71 -17.30 -5.58
CA TYR A 102 -9.15 -17.00 -4.21
C TYR A 102 -9.81 -15.62 -4.07
N ALA A 103 -9.93 -14.86 -5.16
CA ALA A 103 -10.51 -13.52 -5.16
C ALA A 103 -12.04 -13.55 -5.11
N LYS A 104 -12.65 -13.08 -4.01
CA LYS A 104 -14.09 -13.01 -3.81
C LYS A 104 -14.54 -11.56 -3.64
N LYS A 105 -15.15 -10.98 -4.68
CA LYS A 105 -15.65 -9.59 -4.63
C LYS A 105 -16.77 -9.39 -3.60
N CYS A 106 -17.60 -10.43 -3.36
CA CYS A 106 -18.73 -10.39 -2.42
C CYS A 106 -18.30 -10.14 -0.97
N ASN A 107 -17.05 -10.42 -0.61
CA ASN A 107 -16.53 -10.18 0.74
C ASN A 107 -16.33 -8.69 1.05
N ARG A 108 -16.29 -7.82 0.03
CA ARG A 108 -16.35 -6.35 0.20
C ARG A 108 -17.81 -5.90 0.27
N THR A 109 -18.43 -6.01 1.43
CA THR A 109 -19.86 -5.69 1.63
C THR A 109 -20.14 -4.20 1.57
N ASN A 110 -19.28 -3.39 2.19
CA ASN A 110 -19.37 -1.93 2.21
C ASN A 110 -18.00 -1.29 1.91
N ARG A 111 -18.00 0.01 1.56
CA ARG A 111 -16.76 0.77 1.38
C ARG A 111 -15.95 0.75 2.68
N GLY A 112 -14.70 0.27 2.61
CA GLY A 112 -13.80 0.17 3.76
C GLY A 112 -13.95 -1.08 4.62
N LEU A 113 -14.98 -1.94 4.37
CA LEU A 113 -15.19 -3.17 5.13
C LEU A 113 -15.01 -4.41 4.27
N TYR A 114 -14.29 -5.37 4.81
CA TYR A 114 -14.08 -6.71 4.26
C TYR A 114 -14.60 -7.75 5.25
N LYS A 115 -15.63 -8.50 4.86
CA LYS A 115 -16.24 -9.55 5.69
C LYS A 115 -15.77 -10.92 5.21
N ASP A 116 -15.13 -11.65 6.09
CA ASP A 116 -14.82 -13.07 5.90
C ASP A 116 -15.66 -13.91 6.88
N ARG A 117 -15.69 -15.22 6.67
CA ARG A 117 -16.44 -16.15 7.53
C ARG A 117 -16.05 -16.01 9.01
N LEU A 118 -14.80 -15.65 9.30
CA LEU A 118 -14.24 -15.59 10.63
C LEU A 118 -14.34 -14.22 11.30
N SER A 119 -14.33 -13.13 10.52
CA SER A 119 -14.22 -11.77 11.08
C SER A 119 -14.51 -10.67 10.06
N VAL A 120 -14.72 -9.46 10.57
CA VAL A 120 -14.81 -8.23 9.77
C VAL A 120 -13.51 -7.45 9.91
N TYR A 121 -12.93 -7.06 8.79
CA TYR A 121 -11.66 -6.36 8.71
C TYR A 121 -11.81 -5.01 8.00
N ASN A 122 -10.86 -4.11 8.23
CA ASN A 122 -10.67 -2.96 7.36
C ASN A 122 -10.17 -3.43 5.98
N ALA A 123 -10.87 -3.04 4.89
CA ALA A 123 -10.57 -3.51 3.53
C ALA A 123 -9.21 -3.05 3.04
N ASP A 124 -8.75 -1.85 3.45
CA ASP A 124 -7.45 -1.31 3.06
C ASP A 124 -6.32 -2.05 3.79
N ALA A 125 -6.54 -2.39 5.07
CA ALA A 125 -5.61 -3.22 5.83
C ALA A 125 -5.47 -4.63 5.23
N VAL A 126 -6.59 -5.25 4.78
CA VAL A 126 -6.56 -6.54 4.05
C VAL A 126 -5.77 -6.42 2.75
N GLY A 127 -5.98 -5.34 1.99
CA GLY A 127 -5.23 -5.10 0.75
C GLY A 127 -3.73 -4.97 1.02
N ALA A 128 -3.32 -4.15 1.99
CA ALA A 128 -1.92 -3.97 2.37
C ALA A 128 -1.29 -5.28 2.84
N TYR A 129 -1.99 -6.05 3.66
CA TYR A 129 -1.55 -7.37 4.13
C TYR A 129 -1.32 -8.35 2.97
N ASN A 130 -2.23 -8.40 2.01
CA ASN A 130 -2.12 -9.28 0.86
C ASN A 130 -1.00 -8.86 -0.11
N ILE A 131 -0.75 -7.55 -0.29
CA ILE A 131 0.41 -7.05 -1.04
C ILE A 131 1.70 -7.54 -0.40
N MET A 132 1.80 -7.47 0.91
CA MET A 132 2.94 -7.97 1.65
C MET A 132 3.11 -9.49 1.52
N ARG A 133 2.02 -10.28 1.60
CA ARG A 133 2.06 -11.74 1.36
C ARG A 133 2.60 -12.08 -0.03
N LYS A 134 2.14 -11.36 -1.07
CA LYS A 134 2.67 -11.53 -2.44
C LYS A 134 4.16 -11.27 -2.51
N TYR A 135 4.66 -10.24 -1.84
CA TYR A 135 6.08 -9.94 -1.78
C TYR A 135 6.88 -11.10 -1.14
N PHE A 136 6.41 -11.64 -0.03
CA PHE A 136 7.09 -12.76 0.62
C PHE A 136 7.05 -14.05 -0.22
N ALA A 137 5.93 -14.35 -0.85
CA ALA A 137 5.82 -15.49 -1.77
C ALA A 137 6.82 -15.37 -2.93
N GLY A 138 6.98 -14.17 -3.50
CA GLY A 138 7.97 -13.90 -4.55
C GLY A 138 9.43 -14.02 -4.08
N CYS A 139 9.69 -13.82 -2.78
CA CYS A 139 11.02 -13.96 -2.20
C CYS A 139 11.34 -15.38 -1.68
N GLY A 140 10.46 -16.36 -1.94
CA GLY A 140 10.63 -17.75 -1.43
C GLY A 140 10.56 -17.87 0.10
N LYS A 141 10.06 -16.88 0.79
CA LYS A 141 9.96 -16.84 2.25
C LYS A 141 8.51 -16.94 2.68
N GLU A 142 8.01 -18.14 2.85
CA GLU A 142 6.73 -18.37 3.53
C GLU A 142 6.87 -18.04 5.02
N LYS A 143 6.60 -16.79 5.38
CA LYS A 143 6.41 -16.44 6.79
C LYS A 143 4.92 -16.46 7.11
N LYS A 144 4.53 -17.30 8.06
CA LYS A 144 3.23 -17.20 8.72
C LYS A 144 3.19 -15.87 9.50
N ILE A 145 2.46 -14.91 8.96
CA ILE A 145 2.31 -13.58 9.54
C ILE A 145 0.99 -13.58 10.28
N SER A 146 1.01 -13.15 11.55
CA SER A 146 -0.21 -13.08 12.36
C SER A 146 -1.19 -12.04 11.79
N VAL A 147 -2.45 -12.44 11.62
CA VAL A 147 -3.55 -11.62 11.12
C VAL A 147 -4.11 -10.67 12.20
N THR A 148 -3.70 -10.84 13.45
CA THR A 148 -4.26 -10.15 14.62
C THR A 148 -4.12 -8.62 14.61
N GLY A 149 -3.21 -8.06 13.80
CA GLY A 149 -3.01 -6.61 13.65
C GLY A 149 -3.92 -5.91 12.63
N LEU A 150 -4.70 -6.65 11.83
CA LEU A 150 -5.47 -6.10 10.70
C LEU A 150 -6.67 -5.23 11.10
N VAL A 151 -7.10 -5.32 12.35
CA VAL A 151 -8.37 -4.70 12.80
C VAL A 151 -8.20 -3.23 13.18
N ARG A 152 -7.00 -2.76 13.50
CA ARG A 152 -6.84 -1.53 14.26
C ARG A 152 -6.34 -0.29 13.53
N TRP A 153 -5.53 -0.40 12.45
CA TRP A 153 -4.94 0.80 11.80
C TRP A 153 -4.62 0.53 10.32
N GLY A 154 -4.78 1.54 9.45
CA GLY A 154 -4.44 1.49 8.04
C GLY A 154 -2.94 1.30 7.72
N TYR A 155 -2.12 1.04 8.73
CA TYR A 155 -0.71 0.72 8.63
C TYR A 155 -0.44 -0.60 9.35
N LEU A 156 0.09 -1.56 8.64
CA LEU A 156 0.50 -2.82 9.23
C LEU A 156 2.01 -2.82 9.46
N ALA A 157 2.43 -2.54 10.68
CA ALA A 157 3.80 -2.80 11.11
C ALA A 157 3.85 -4.20 11.72
N LEU A 158 4.52 -5.13 11.04
CA LEU A 158 4.67 -6.49 11.54
C LEU A 158 5.98 -6.65 12.29
N ARG A 159 5.88 -7.13 13.51
CA ARG A 159 7.01 -7.70 14.23
C ARG A 159 7.21 -9.13 13.72
N GLY A 160 8.14 -9.32 12.80
CA GLY A 160 8.61 -10.66 12.44
C GLY A 160 9.57 -11.17 13.51
N THR A 161 9.65 -12.48 13.69
CA THR A 161 10.64 -13.18 14.51
C THR A 161 12.10 -13.05 13.99
N SER A 162 12.29 -12.42 12.86
CA SER A 162 13.59 -12.05 12.27
C SER A 162 13.89 -10.59 12.56
N LYS A 163 15.17 -10.25 12.74
CA LYS A 163 15.70 -8.92 13.08
C LYS A 163 15.31 -7.76 12.13
N LYS A 164 14.53 -8.02 11.07
CA LYS A 164 14.09 -7.02 10.09
C LYS A 164 12.58 -6.82 10.16
N LYS A 165 12.15 -5.60 10.48
CA LYS A 165 10.74 -5.18 10.49
C LYS A 165 10.34 -4.62 9.13
N LEU A 166 9.09 -4.83 8.75
CA LEU A 166 8.49 -4.43 7.48
C LEU A 166 7.28 -3.54 7.69
N LEU A 167 7.11 -2.57 6.81
CA LEU A 167 5.89 -1.77 6.70
C LEU A 167 5.27 -1.99 5.32
N CYS A 168 3.99 -2.29 5.28
CA CYS A 168 3.20 -2.33 4.05
C CYS A 168 2.11 -1.26 4.10
N SER A 169 2.01 -0.44 3.07
CA SER A 169 1.02 0.61 2.90
C SER A 169 0.37 0.51 1.53
N MET A 170 -0.96 0.69 1.47
CA MET A 170 -1.66 1.07 0.25
C MET A 170 -1.71 2.60 0.20
N LEU A 171 -1.28 3.16 -0.90
CA LEU A 171 -1.43 4.58 -1.22
C LEU A 171 -2.79 4.88 -1.85
#